data_07d63d773cc7a4451df15d5b953b3163
#
_entry.id   07d63d773cc7a4451df15d5b953b3163
#
_cell.length_a   1.000
_cell.length_b   1.000
_cell.length_c   1.000
_cell.angle_alpha   90.00
_cell.angle_beta   90.00
_cell.angle_gamma   90.00
#
_symmetry.space_group_name_H-M   'P 1'
#
loop_
_entity.id
_entity.type
_entity.pdbx_description
1 polymer ?
#
loop_
_entity_poly.entity_id
_entity_poly.type
_entity_poly.pdbx_seq_one_letter_code
_entity_poly.pdbx_strand_id
1 'polypeptide(L)'
;MTSMFRFMMEEGYYPTYEQGHIIFGIDDNIAALNYEDGIMAVRIFFSIEEDTYDIFIEADNSTMADSVGVKPIVLDDRKTLMFSSETMCDSMREFKKFLPRSIKNIRDALAVHKEQMKVLLEKSVLYKDLYTNDNEYNTAKKFCS
;
A
#
# COMPACT_ATOMS: atom_id res chain seq x y z
N MET A 1 -0.48 -14.94 19.35
CA MET A 1 -0.31 -13.45 19.29
C MET A 1 0.67 -12.92 20.34
N THR A 2 0.63 -13.39 21.57
CA THR A 2 1.55 -12.89 22.63
C THR A 2 3.03 -13.08 22.29
N SER A 3 3.41 -14.24 21.75
CA SER A 3 4.79 -14.52 21.34
C SER A 3 5.21 -13.68 20.15
N MET A 4 4.30 -13.43 19.21
CA MET A 4 4.53 -12.56 18.05
C MET A 4 4.75 -11.12 18.50
N PHE A 5 3.91 -10.63 19.40
CA PHE A 5 4.02 -9.29 19.97
C PHE A 5 5.37 -9.09 20.66
N ARG A 6 5.77 -10.06 21.49
CA ARG A 6 7.06 -10.01 22.20
C ARG A 6 8.24 -9.95 21.22
N PHE A 7 8.22 -10.79 20.18
CA PHE A 7 9.26 -10.77 19.16
C PHE A 7 9.35 -9.41 18.49
N MET A 8 8.20 -8.83 18.14
CA MET A 8 8.16 -7.52 17.49
C MET A 8 8.67 -6.41 18.41
N MET A 9 8.38 -6.49 19.71
CA MET A 9 8.94 -5.56 20.70
C MET A 9 10.47 -5.67 20.74
N GLU A 10 10.99 -6.89 20.80
CA GLU A 10 12.44 -7.14 20.87
C GLU A 10 13.16 -6.64 19.60
N GLU A 11 12.51 -6.72 18.45
CA GLU A 11 13.06 -6.27 17.17
C GLU A 11 12.88 -4.77 16.91
N GLY A 12 12.24 -4.04 17.82
CA GLY A 12 12.10 -2.59 17.73
C GLY A 12 10.96 -2.10 16.85
N TYR A 13 9.95 -2.90 16.61
CA TYR A 13 8.77 -2.48 15.83
C TYR A 13 7.78 -1.64 16.61
N TYR A 14 7.89 -1.60 17.94
CA TYR A 14 6.99 -0.86 18.84
C TYR A 14 5.51 -1.17 18.60
N PRO A 15 5.11 -2.45 18.66
CA PRO A 15 3.74 -2.82 18.38
C PRO A 15 2.75 -2.44 19.47
N THR A 16 1.49 -2.27 19.10
CA THR A 16 0.36 -2.12 20.02
C THR A 16 -0.74 -3.10 19.62
N TYR A 17 -1.65 -3.42 20.57
CA TYR A 17 -2.84 -4.22 20.26
C TYR A 17 -4.04 -3.31 20.07
N GLU A 18 -4.78 -3.52 18.98
CA GLU A 18 -6.05 -2.85 18.73
C GLU A 18 -7.02 -3.84 18.09
N GLN A 19 -8.14 -4.10 18.77
CA GLN A 19 -9.22 -4.95 18.23
C GLN A 19 -8.76 -6.31 17.68
N GLY A 20 -7.84 -6.97 18.39
CA GLY A 20 -7.34 -8.28 17.99
C GLY A 20 -6.24 -8.28 16.96
N HIS A 21 -5.78 -7.11 16.55
CA HIS A 21 -4.67 -6.95 15.62
C HIS A 21 -3.46 -6.35 16.31
N ILE A 22 -2.28 -6.69 15.80
CA ILE A 22 -1.04 -6.01 16.18
C ILE A 22 -0.83 -4.85 15.22
N ILE A 23 -0.73 -3.64 15.77
CA ILE A 23 -0.53 -2.42 14.98
C ILE A 23 0.92 -1.98 15.16
N PHE A 24 1.59 -1.65 14.06
CA PHE A 24 2.98 -1.20 14.08
C PHE A 24 3.27 -0.28 12.89
N GLY A 25 4.47 0.27 12.82
CA GLY A 25 4.86 1.15 11.72
C GLY A 25 5.72 0.44 10.69
N ILE A 26 5.46 0.69 9.42
CA ILE A 26 6.37 0.39 8.31
C ILE A 26 6.70 1.72 7.66
N ASP A 27 7.91 2.21 7.92
CA ASP A 27 8.32 3.56 7.56
C ASP A 27 7.33 4.57 8.16
N ASP A 28 6.69 5.43 7.37
CA ASP A 28 5.70 6.39 7.85
C ASP A 28 4.26 5.87 7.78
N ASN A 29 4.08 4.58 7.51
CA ASN A 29 2.76 4.00 7.31
C ASN A 29 2.36 3.13 8.50
N ILE A 30 1.07 3.15 8.83
CA ILE A 30 0.51 2.28 9.86
C ILE A 30 0.20 0.92 9.24
N ALA A 31 0.73 -0.13 9.87
CA ALA A 31 0.52 -1.50 9.44
C ALA A 31 -0.25 -2.29 10.48
N ALA A 32 -1.02 -3.26 10.03
CA ALA A 32 -1.72 -4.21 10.88
C ALA A 32 -1.24 -5.62 10.58
N LEU A 33 -0.91 -6.36 11.63
CA LEU A 33 -0.61 -7.79 11.57
C LEU A 33 -1.80 -8.56 12.12
N ASN A 34 -2.32 -9.48 11.33
CA ASN A 34 -3.36 -10.41 11.74
C ASN A 34 -2.85 -11.84 11.55
N TYR A 35 -3.18 -12.71 12.50
CA TYR A 35 -2.87 -14.13 12.41
C TYR A 35 -4.14 -14.93 12.68
N GLU A 36 -4.60 -15.67 11.69
CA GLU A 36 -5.82 -16.45 11.77
C GLU A 36 -5.72 -17.68 10.87
N ASP A 37 -6.09 -18.83 11.39
CA ASP A 37 -6.13 -20.11 10.66
C ASP A 37 -4.81 -20.46 9.97
N GLY A 38 -3.68 -20.19 10.63
CA GLY A 38 -2.37 -20.50 10.08
C GLY A 38 -1.89 -19.51 9.01
N ILE A 39 -2.58 -18.39 8.83
CA ILE A 39 -2.22 -17.37 7.86
C ILE A 39 -1.82 -16.09 8.60
N MET A 40 -0.61 -15.61 8.31
CA MET A 40 -0.12 -14.32 8.75
C MET A 40 -0.39 -13.29 7.64
N ALA A 41 -1.13 -12.25 7.97
CA ALA A 41 -1.41 -11.16 7.03
C ALA A 41 -0.81 -9.85 7.56
N VAL A 42 0.00 -9.20 6.75
CA VAL A 42 0.53 -7.86 7.01
C VAL A 42 -0.11 -6.92 6.02
N ARG A 43 -0.75 -5.86 6.52
CA ARG A 43 -1.52 -4.93 5.70
C ARG A 43 -1.19 -3.50 6.05
N ILE A 44 -1.16 -2.65 5.02
CA ILE A 44 -1.08 -1.21 5.17
C ILE A 44 -2.23 -0.56 4.41
N PHE A 45 -2.61 0.64 4.84
CA PHE A 45 -3.78 1.33 4.30
C PHE A 45 -3.41 2.75 3.91
N PHE A 46 -3.97 3.22 2.79
CA PHE A 46 -3.80 4.59 2.31
C PHE A 46 -5.14 5.20 1.97
N SER A 47 -5.25 6.50 2.16
CA SER A 47 -6.38 7.27 1.65
C SER A 47 -6.20 7.57 0.17
N ILE A 48 -7.27 7.42 -0.60
CA ILE A 48 -7.31 7.79 -2.02
C ILE A 48 -8.02 9.13 -2.12
N GLU A 49 -7.35 10.12 -2.72
CA GLU A 49 -7.97 11.40 -3.02
C GLU A 49 -8.88 11.29 -4.24
N GLU A 50 -10.07 11.88 -4.16
CA GLU A 50 -11.09 11.77 -5.20
C GLU A 50 -10.62 12.25 -6.57
N ASP A 51 -9.93 13.38 -6.62
CA ASP A 51 -9.44 13.99 -7.85
C ASP A 51 -8.27 13.23 -8.51
N THR A 52 -7.60 12.33 -7.76
CA THR A 52 -6.52 11.50 -8.27
C THR A 52 -6.91 10.02 -8.36
N TYR A 53 -8.19 9.69 -8.21
CA TYR A 53 -8.66 8.31 -8.13
C TYR A 53 -8.25 7.46 -9.35
N ASP A 54 -8.45 7.97 -10.56
CA ASP A 54 -8.14 7.23 -11.79
C ASP A 54 -6.63 6.97 -11.93
N ILE A 55 -5.81 7.95 -11.59
CA ILE A 55 -4.34 7.81 -11.56
C ILE A 55 -3.94 6.75 -10.53
N PHE A 56 -4.58 6.78 -9.37
CA PHE A 56 -4.32 5.87 -8.27
C PHE A 56 -4.64 4.41 -8.67
N ILE A 57 -5.77 4.19 -9.33
CA ILE A 57 -6.17 2.86 -9.81
C ILE A 57 -5.23 2.35 -10.89
N GLU A 58 -4.79 3.19 -11.81
CA GLU A 58 -3.82 2.80 -12.84
C GLU A 58 -2.46 2.43 -12.24
N ALA A 59 -1.99 3.20 -11.26
CA ALA A 59 -0.77 2.90 -10.51
C ALA A 59 -0.89 1.60 -9.73
N ASP A 60 -2.07 1.34 -9.17
CA ASP A 60 -2.41 0.13 -8.45
C ASP A 60 -2.31 -1.11 -9.35
N ASN A 61 -2.89 -1.05 -10.53
CA ASN A 61 -2.83 -2.12 -11.51
C ASN A 61 -1.38 -2.42 -11.95
N SER A 62 -0.58 -1.39 -12.15
CA SER A 62 0.85 -1.53 -12.48
C SER A 62 1.62 -2.16 -11.32
N THR A 63 1.33 -1.76 -10.09
CA THR A 63 1.93 -2.34 -8.89
C THR A 63 1.60 -3.82 -8.76
N MET A 64 0.36 -4.22 -9.02
CA MET A 64 -0.07 -5.60 -9.00
C MET A 64 0.71 -6.46 -10.00
N ALA A 65 1.00 -5.92 -11.19
CA ALA A 65 1.75 -6.63 -12.22
C ALA A 65 3.23 -6.79 -11.86
N ASP A 66 3.82 -5.82 -11.17
CA ASP A 66 5.26 -5.76 -10.90
C ASP A 66 5.66 -6.24 -9.51
N SER A 67 4.72 -6.39 -8.59
CA SER A 67 4.99 -6.77 -7.19
C SER A 67 4.78 -8.25 -6.94
N VAL A 68 5.66 -8.84 -6.15
CA VAL A 68 5.57 -10.25 -5.75
C VAL A 68 5.11 -10.34 -4.30
N GLY A 69 4.09 -11.16 -4.07
CA GLY A 69 3.62 -11.47 -2.72
C GLY A 69 2.79 -10.38 -2.05
N VAL A 70 2.44 -9.32 -2.77
CA VAL A 70 1.60 -8.23 -2.25
C VAL A 70 0.43 -8.00 -3.19
N LYS A 71 -0.77 -7.89 -2.63
CA LYS A 71 -1.99 -7.59 -3.37
C LYS A 71 -2.49 -6.20 -3.02
N PRO A 72 -2.52 -5.27 -3.98
CA PRO A 72 -3.22 -4.01 -3.80
C PRO A 72 -4.73 -4.21 -3.98
N ILE A 73 -5.50 -3.71 -3.03
CA ILE A 73 -6.96 -3.89 -3.01
C ILE A 73 -7.60 -2.54 -2.68
N VAL A 74 -8.48 -2.08 -3.56
CA VAL A 74 -9.32 -0.90 -3.28
C VAL A 74 -10.52 -1.38 -2.46
N LEU A 75 -10.72 -0.79 -1.29
CA LEU A 75 -11.82 -1.16 -0.41
C LEU A 75 -13.16 -0.63 -0.93
N ASP A 76 -14.26 -1.18 -0.40
CA ASP A 76 -15.62 -0.87 -0.85
C ASP A 76 -16.01 0.60 -0.71
N ASP A 77 -15.37 1.34 0.21
CA ASP A 77 -15.58 2.77 0.37
C ASP A 77 -15.03 3.60 -0.80
N ARG A 78 -14.20 2.99 -1.66
CA ARG A 78 -13.52 3.61 -2.80
C ARG A 78 -12.62 4.79 -2.40
N LYS A 79 -12.28 4.88 -1.11
CA LYS A 79 -11.46 5.94 -0.53
C LYS A 79 -10.20 5.40 0.10
N THR A 80 -10.08 4.07 0.21
CA THR A 80 -8.96 3.42 0.87
C THR A 80 -8.36 2.36 -0.03
N LEU A 81 -7.05 2.41 -0.18
CA LEU A 81 -6.26 1.34 -0.79
C LEU A 81 -5.58 0.53 0.30
N MET A 82 -5.62 -0.77 0.19
CA MET A 82 -4.95 -1.69 1.09
C MET A 82 -3.90 -2.49 0.33
N PHE A 83 -2.67 -2.52 0.84
CA PHE A 83 -1.67 -3.49 0.40
C PHE A 83 -1.64 -4.62 1.43
N SER A 84 -1.77 -5.86 0.95
CA SER A 84 -1.82 -7.04 1.80
C SER A 84 -0.77 -8.06 1.37
N SER A 85 0.02 -8.54 2.33
CA SER A 85 0.95 -9.66 2.17
C SER A 85 0.47 -10.78 3.08
N GLU A 86 0.07 -11.91 2.50
CA GLU A 86 -0.44 -13.06 3.22
C GLU A 86 0.50 -14.23 3.04
N THR A 87 0.84 -14.91 4.14
CA THR A 87 1.79 -16.02 4.16
C THR A 87 1.32 -17.09 5.11
N MET A 88 1.37 -18.35 4.69
CA MET A 88 1.12 -19.46 5.60
C MET A 88 2.25 -19.51 6.64
N CYS A 89 1.86 -19.64 7.89
CA CYS A 89 2.79 -19.56 9.01
C CYS A 89 2.30 -20.47 10.13
N ASP A 90 3.00 -21.58 10.37
CA ASP A 90 2.57 -22.61 11.33
C ASP A 90 3.34 -22.58 12.64
N SER A 91 4.38 -21.76 12.77
CA SER A 91 5.22 -21.73 13.95
C SER A 91 5.85 -20.36 14.18
N MET A 92 6.33 -20.13 15.40
CA MET A 92 7.11 -18.92 15.70
C MET A 92 8.40 -18.84 14.91
N ARG A 93 9.00 -19.98 14.60
CA ARG A 93 10.20 -20.05 13.75
C ARG A 93 9.91 -19.48 12.35
N GLU A 94 8.79 -19.90 11.76
CA GLU A 94 8.33 -19.38 10.47
C GLU A 94 7.95 -17.91 10.56
N PHE A 95 7.27 -17.52 11.63
CA PHE A 95 6.91 -16.11 11.86
C PHE A 95 8.12 -15.20 11.86
N LYS A 96 9.16 -15.57 12.61
CA LYS A 96 10.41 -14.79 12.68
C LYS A 96 11.11 -14.69 11.33
N LYS A 97 10.96 -15.70 10.50
CA LYS A 97 11.53 -15.73 9.14
C LYS A 97 10.70 -14.93 8.15
N PHE A 98 9.37 -15.06 8.19
CA PHE A 98 8.48 -14.53 7.18
C PHE A 98 8.07 -13.07 7.42
N LEU A 99 8.02 -12.62 8.68
CA LEU A 99 7.64 -11.24 8.97
C LEU A 99 8.56 -10.21 8.30
N PRO A 100 9.90 -10.31 8.40
CA PRO A 100 10.77 -9.37 7.69
C PRO A 100 10.61 -9.41 6.18
N ARG A 101 10.33 -10.59 5.61
CA ARG A 101 10.08 -10.74 4.17
C ARG A 101 8.79 -10.06 3.75
N SER A 102 7.72 -10.24 4.51
CA SER A 102 6.44 -9.59 4.24
C SER A 102 6.56 -8.08 4.30
N ILE A 103 7.28 -7.57 5.29
CA ILE A 103 7.55 -6.13 5.43
C ILE A 103 8.34 -5.62 4.23
N LYS A 104 9.38 -6.34 3.81
CA LYS A 104 10.18 -5.98 2.64
C LYS A 104 9.31 -5.96 1.37
N ASN A 105 8.48 -6.97 1.19
CA ASN A 105 7.58 -7.05 0.03
C ASN A 105 6.63 -5.86 -0.01
N ILE A 106 6.10 -5.46 1.13
CA ILE A 106 5.24 -4.27 1.24
C ILE A 106 6.01 -3.00 0.92
N ARG A 107 7.23 -2.85 1.43
CA ARG A 107 8.08 -1.71 1.09
C ARG A 107 8.37 -1.62 -0.40
N ASP A 108 8.69 -2.76 -1.02
CA ASP A 108 8.96 -2.82 -2.46
C ASP A 108 7.71 -2.45 -3.26
N ALA A 109 6.54 -2.95 -2.87
CA ALA A 109 5.26 -2.60 -3.50
C ALA A 109 4.94 -1.12 -3.36
N LEU A 110 5.21 -0.54 -2.18
CA LEU A 110 5.05 0.90 -1.96
C LEU A 110 5.93 1.73 -2.88
N ALA A 111 7.19 1.32 -3.04
CA ALA A 111 8.13 2.02 -3.92
C ALA A 111 7.66 1.98 -5.38
N VAL A 112 7.20 0.81 -5.84
CA VAL A 112 6.64 0.65 -7.20
C VAL A 112 5.42 1.54 -7.38
N HIS A 113 4.50 1.53 -6.42
CA HIS A 113 3.27 2.33 -6.48
C HIS A 113 3.58 3.84 -6.53
N LYS A 114 4.49 4.31 -5.68
CA LYS A 114 4.91 5.72 -5.67
C LYS A 114 5.54 6.13 -7.00
N GLU A 115 6.37 5.28 -7.58
CA GLU A 115 7.00 5.55 -8.87
C GLU A 115 5.96 5.61 -9.99
N GLN A 116 5.01 4.68 -10.01
CA GLN A 116 3.92 4.69 -10.99
C GLN A 116 3.03 5.93 -10.84
N MET A 117 2.71 6.32 -9.62
CA MET A 117 1.97 7.55 -9.34
C MET A 117 2.71 8.77 -9.90
N LYS A 118 4.00 8.85 -9.66
CA LYS A 118 4.85 9.95 -10.15
C LYS A 118 4.83 10.04 -11.67
N VAL A 119 5.02 8.90 -12.35
CA VAL A 119 5.01 8.84 -13.83
C VAL A 119 3.66 9.30 -14.38
N LEU A 120 2.56 8.81 -13.81
CA LEU A 120 1.22 9.17 -14.28
C LEU A 120 0.88 10.63 -14.02
N LEU A 121 1.30 11.18 -12.88
CA LEU A 121 1.13 12.60 -12.56
C LEU A 121 1.93 13.49 -13.53
N GLU A 122 3.15 13.10 -13.87
CA GLU A 122 3.97 13.82 -14.85
C GLU A 122 3.32 13.83 -16.24
N LYS A 123 2.75 12.70 -16.66
CA LYS A 123 1.98 12.63 -17.92
C LYS A 123 0.76 13.54 -17.89
N SER A 124 0.06 13.61 -16.77
CA SER A 124 -1.08 14.50 -16.59
C SER A 124 -0.68 15.98 -16.70
N VAL A 125 0.45 16.35 -16.12
CA VAL A 125 1.01 17.72 -16.24
C VAL A 125 1.35 18.04 -17.69
N LEU A 126 2.01 17.13 -18.39
CA LEU A 126 2.34 17.32 -19.82
C LEU A 126 1.07 17.49 -20.66
N TYR A 127 0.05 16.72 -20.39
CA TYR A 127 -1.24 16.86 -21.06
C TYR A 127 -1.84 18.25 -20.82
N LYS A 128 -1.83 18.74 -19.60
CA LYS A 128 -2.27 20.09 -19.26
C LYS A 128 -1.47 21.15 -19.99
N ASP A 129 -0.16 21.01 -20.05
CA ASP A 129 0.73 21.95 -20.72
C ASP A 129 0.46 22.02 -22.23
N LEU A 130 0.18 20.88 -22.87
CA LEU A 130 -0.19 20.84 -24.29
C LEU A 130 -1.46 21.64 -24.56
N TYR A 131 -2.44 21.57 -23.67
CA TYR A 131 -3.70 22.30 -23.81
C TYR A 131 -3.60 23.76 -23.37
N THR A 132 -2.57 24.14 -22.60
CA THR A 132 -2.35 25.51 -22.17
C THR A 132 -2.03 26.44 -23.36
N ASN A 133 -1.41 25.91 -24.42
CA ASN A 133 -1.04 26.66 -25.62
C ASN A 133 -2.12 26.62 -26.70
N ASP A 134 -3.31 26.11 -26.41
CA ASP A 134 -4.41 25.92 -27.33
C ASP A 134 -5.65 26.67 -26.82
N ASN A 135 -6.55 27.01 -27.76
CA ASN A 135 -7.84 27.62 -27.45
C ASN A 135 -8.76 26.77 -26.60
N GLU A 136 -8.44 25.48 -26.41
CA GLU A 136 -9.16 24.54 -25.60
C GLU A 136 -8.67 24.43 -24.15
N TYR A 137 -7.79 25.32 -23.74
CA TYR A 137 -7.20 25.31 -22.39
C TYR A 137 -8.24 25.24 -21.28
N ASN A 138 -9.28 26.04 -21.36
CA ASN A 138 -10.34 26.10 -20.36
C ASN A 138 -11.13 24.78 -20.27
N THR A 139 -11.33 24.11 -21.39
CA THR A 139 -12.00 22.82 -21.45
C THR A 139 -11.10 21.73 -20.85
N ALA A 140 -9.85 21.68 -21.24
CA ALA A 140 -8.88 20.74 -20.71
C ALA A 140 -8.72 20.90 -19.18
N LYS A 141 -8.69 22.13 -18.70
CA LYS A 141 -8.61 22.44 -17.28
C LYS A 141 -9.78 21.84 -16.48
N LYS A 142 -10.98 21.79 -17.02
CA LYS A 142 -12.14 21.19 -16.36
C LYS A 142 -11.98 19.68 -16.20
N PHE A 143 -11.35 19.01 -17.15
CA PHE A 143 -11.13 17.57 -17.10
C PHE A 143 -9.90 17.15 -16.29
N CYS A 144 -8.92 18.03 -16.18
CA CYS A 144 -7.63 17.75 -15.56
C CYS A 144 -7.49 18.26 -14.11
N SER A 145 -8.45 19.04 -13.65
CA SER A 145 -8.41 19.60 -12.29
C SER A 145 -9.23 18.82 -11.27
#